data_2b9630704248e7cb84e50115966b8bf2
#
_entry.id   2b9630704248e7cb84e50115966b8bf2
#
_cell.length_a   1.000
_cell.length_b   1.000
_cell.length_c   1.000
_cell.angle_alpha   90.00
_cell.angle_beta   90.00
_cell.angle_gamma   90.00
#
_symmetry.space_group_name_H-M   'P 1'
#
loop_
_entity.id
_entity.type
_entity.pdbx_description
1 polymer ?
#
loop_
_entity_poly.entity_id
_entity_poly.type
_entity_poly.pdbx_seq_one_letter_code
_entity_poly.pdbx_strand_id
1 'polypeptide(L)'
;MATFILRIDDPGGDAPGAPRLAVKDLLDVAGTPTTAGSAVVAATAAPAPTDAPCVAAARAAGARIVGKTNLHELAFGGTGINPHFGTPVNPLDPTRIPGGSSSGSAVAVATGEADVAIGTDTAGSVRTPSACCGTVGLKTTWGRIPTTGVWPLAPSLDTVGPMARDVAGVTLGMQLLEPGFTAQGPTASTVGRVRLPTRVDPVVEGAVDDLLAASGLDVVDLVLPGWAAAARAGGTVLFGEAWLTDRAVYEDDAPGLGAETRQRLQQGRTIPAAELAAARAHARLWRHELVAVFAGVELLALPTLPVLATRLDEPPPDSRSTNVPVNLAGLPALALPAPTDGPLPASVQLVGPRGGERLLLATGALLEAAALTLS
;
A
#
# COMPACT_ATOMS: atom_id res chain seq x y z
N MET A 1 -6.84 -8.56 -19.18
CA MET A 1 -7.11 -9.72 -18.29
C MET A 1 -6.20 -9.78 -17.07
N ALA A 2 -5.15 -9.04 -17.00
CA ALA A 2 -4.23 -9.13 -15.87
C ALA A 2 -4.64 -8.36 -14.60
N THR A 3 -5.68 -7.52 -14.65
CA THR A 3 -6.14 -6.73 -13.47
C THR A 3 -6.75 -7.63 -12.40
N PHE A 4 -7.51 -8.63 -12.80
CA PHE A 4 -8.16 -9.60 -11.91
C PHE A 4 -7.63 -11.00 -12.17
N ILE A 5 -7.38 -11.74 -11.08
CA ILE A 5 -7.16 -13.19 -11.13
C ILE A 5 -8.50 -13.90 -11.28
N LEU A 6 -9.52 -13.42 -10.55
CA LEU A 6 -10.88 -13.97 -10.58
C LEU A 6 -11.91 -12.84 -10.62
N ARG A 7 -12.84 -12.89 -11.58
CA ARG A 7 -14.04 -12.05 -11.58
C ARG A 7 -15.13 -12.76 -10.77
N ILE A 8 -15.88 -11.99 -9.99
CA ILE A 8 -16.98 -12.47 -9.17
C ILE A 8 -18.23 -11.74 -9.62
N ASP A 9 -19.25 -12.52 -9.93
CA ASP A 9 -20.62 -12.03 -10.11
C ASP A 9 -21.35 -12.18 -8.78
N ASP A 10 -21.34 -11.11 -7.98
CA ASP A 10 -21.86 -11.12 -6.62
C ASP A 10 -23.36 -10.76 -6.64
N PRO A 11 -24.28 -11.74 -6.43
CA PRO A 11 -25.71 -11.48 -6.47
C PRO A 11 -26.21 -10.67 -5.25
N GLY A 12 -25.38 -10.48 -4.22
CA GLY A 12 -25.75 -9.78 -2.99
C GLY A 12 -25.78 -8.26 -3.09
N GLY A 13 -25.34 -7.67 -4.21
CA GLY A 13 -25.14 -6.23 -4.35
C GLY A 13 -25.97 -5.57 -5.44
N ASP A 14 -27.17 -6.08 -5.78
CA ASP A 14 -28.02 -5.52 -6.84
C ASP A 14 -28.74 -4.21 -6.46
N ALA A 15 -28.46 -3.65 -5.28
CA ALA A 15 -28.98 -2.33 -4.94
C ALA A 15 -28.40 -1.27 -5.90
N PRO A 16 -29.25 -0.47 -6.57
CA PRO A 16 -28.77 0.62 -7.40
C PRO A 16 -27.83 1.55 -6.63
N GLY A 17 -26.59 1.70 -7.12
CA GLY A 17 -25.58 2.55 -6.47
C GLY A 17 -24.71 1.83 -5.41
N ALA A 18 -24.82 0.50 -5.25
CA ALA A 18 -23.90 -0.27 -4.39
C ALA A 18 -22.44 -0.09 -4.85
N PRO A 19 -21.50 0.27 -3.94
CA PRO A 19 -20.10 0.44 -4.31
C PRO A 19 -19.50 -0.86 -4.85
N ARG A 20 -18.83 -0.79 -6.00
CA ARG A 20 -18.10 -1.92 -6.59
C ARG A 20 -16.77 -2.06 -5.88
N LEU A 21 -16.57 -3.20 -5.20
CA LEU A 21 -15.38 -3.48 -4.41
C LEU A 21 -14.50 -4.54 -5.09
N ALA A 22 -13.26 -4.19 -5.38
CA ALA A 22 -12.24 -5.13 -5.78
C ALA A 22 -11.42 -5.56 -4.55
N VAL A 23 -11.10 -6.86 -4.44
CA VAL A 23 -10.41 -7.42 -3.28
C VAL A 23 -9.10 -8.04 -3.73
N LYS A 24 -7.96 -7.61 -3.16
CA LYS A 24 -6.65 -8.21 -3.47
C LYS A 24 -6.66 -9.71 -3.18
N ASP A 25 -6.09 -10.51 -4.07
CA ASP A 25 -6.08 -11.98 -3.93
C ASP A 25 -5.10 -12.50 -2.87
N LEU A 26 -5.02 -11.78 -1.77
CA LEU A 26 -4.49 -12.20 -0.47
C LEU A 26 -5.58 -12.35 0.59
N LEU A 27 -6.77 -11.79 0.33
CA LEU A 27 -7.88 -11.78 1.28
C LEU A 27 -8.89 -12.86 0.90
N ASP A 28 -9.36 -13.58 1.89
CA ASP A 28 -10.39 -14.58 1.71
C ASP A 28 -11.72 -13.93 1.34
N VAL A 29 -12.31 -14.44 0.25
CA VAL A 29 -13.67 -14.17 -0.19
C VAL A 29 -14.38 -15.52 -0.23
N ALA A 30 -15.45 -15.67 0.52
CA ALA A 30 -16.20 -16.93 0.66
C ALA A 30 -16.50 -17.57 -0.71
N GLY A 31 -16.26 -18.87 -0.82
CA GLY A 31 -16.51 -19.66 -2.04
C GLY A 31 -15.43 -19.49 -3.14
N THR A 32 -14.40 -18.70 -2.90
CA THR A 32 -13.29 -18.50 -3.87
C THR A 32 -11.94 -18.90 -3.28
N PRO A 33 -10.97 -19.39 -4.07
CA PRO A 33 -9.62 -19.63 -3.59
C PRO A 33 -8.86 -18.32 -3.36
N THR A 34 -7.93 -18.34 -2.41
CA THR A 34 -6.91 -17.30 -2.23
C THR A 34 -5.59 -17.84 -2.73
N THR A 35 -5.10 -17.29 -3.87
CA THR A 35 -3.91 -17.83 -4.55
C THR A 35 -2.62 -17.09 -4.21
N ALA A 36 -2.73 -15.94 -3.54
CA ALA A 36 -1.62 -15.04 -3.27
C ALA A 36 -0.83 -14.64 -4.54
N GLY A 37 -1.47 -14.69 -5.71
CA GLY A 37 -0.84 -14.44 -7.00
C GLY A 37 0.25 -15.43 -7.37
N SER A 38 0.30 -16.61 -6.74
CA SER A 38 1.29 -17.68 -6.97
C SER A 38 0.64 -18.90 -7.61
N ALA A 39 1.27 -19.43 -8.66
CA ALA A 39 0.84 -20.67 -9.28
C ALA A 39 1.00 -21.87 -8.33
N VAL A 40 2.03 -21.86 -7.48
CA VAL A 40 2.27 -22.91 -6.49
C VAL A 40 1.12 -22.97 -5.48
N VAL A 41 0.73 -21.82 -4.94
CA VAL A 41 -0.39 -21.74 -4.00
C VAL A 41 -1.71 -22.09 -4.71
N ALA A 42 -1.93 -21.57 -5.92
CA ALA A 42 -3.14 -21.83 -6.70
C ALA A 42 -3.38 -23.31 -6.98
N ALA A 43 -2.31 -24.12 -7.12
CA ALA A 43 -2.41 -25.55 -7.41
C ALA A 43 -3.13 -26.34 -6.30
N THR A 44 -3.11 -25.85 -5.07
CA THR A 44 -3.71 -26.54 -3.90
C THR A 44 -4.73 -25.69 -3.14
N ALA A 45 -4.94 -24.43 -3.55
CA ALA A 45 -5.85 -23.52 -2.85
C ALA A 45 -7.30 -23.99 -2.94
N ALA A 46 -7.91 -24.28 -1.80
CA ALA A 46 -9.35 -24.57 -1.71
C ALA A 46 -10.15 -23.25 -1.58
N PRO A 47 -11.42 -23.24 -1.97
CA PRO A 47 -12.30 -22.12 -1.72
C PRO A 47 -12.37 -21.79 -0.22
N ALA A 48 -12.23 -20.51 0.13
CA ALA A 48 -12.36 -20.06 1.51
C ALA A 48 -13.78 -20.33 2.04
N PRO A 49 -13.92 -20.87 3.26
CA PRO A 49 -15.24 -21.17 3.83
C PRO A 49 -16.02 -19.91 4.22
N THR A 50 -15.32 -18.82 4.52
CA THR A 50 -15.89 -17.54 4.96
C THR A 50 -15.10 -16.38 4.37
N ASP A 51 -15.73 -15.21 4.30
CA ASP A 51 -15.02 -13.95 4.03
C ASP A 51 -14.01 -13.64 5.15
N ALA A 52 -12.89 -13.02 4.82
CA ALA A 52 -12.07 -12.33 5.82
C ALA A 52 -12.93 -11.26 6.54
N PRO A 53 -12.76 -11.02 7.86
CA PRO A 53 -13.60 -10.09 8.62
C PRO A 53 -13.73 -8.70 7.98
N CYS A 54 -12.67 -8.17 7.39
CA CYS A 54 -12.70 -6.87 6.69
C CYS A 54 -13.53 -6.93 5.39
N VAL A 55 -13.54 -8.06 4.68
CA VAL A 55 -14.36 -8.30 3.50
C VAL A 55 -15.83 -8.47 3.91
N ALA A 56 -16.10 -9.25 4.97
CA ALA A 56 -17.43 -9.41 5.52
C ALA A 56 -18.03 -8.07 5.98
N ALA A 57 -17.23 -7.21 6.62
CA ALA A 57 -17.65 -5.88 7.03
C ALA A 57 -18.04 -5.02 5.82
N ALA A 58 -17.22 -5.03 4.76
CA ALA A 58 -17.50 -4.28 3.54
C ALA A 58 -18.77 -4.77 2.84
N ARG A 59 -19.00 -6.09 2.78
CA ARG A 59 -20.23 -6.69 2.25
C ARG A 59 -21.46 -6.31 3.08
N ALA A 60 -21.35 -6.36 4.41
CA ALA A 60 -22.41 -5.93 5.32
C ALA A 60 -22.73 -4.44 5.21
N ALA A 61 -21.73 -3.61 4.83
CA ALA A 61 -21.92 -2.19 4.53
C ALA A 61 -22.48 -1.93 3.11
N GLY A 62 -22.86 -2.99 2.37
CA GLY A 62 -23.51 -2.89 1.07
C GLY A 62 -22.57 -2.87 -0.13
N ALA A 63 -21.29 -3.17 0.03
CA ALA A 63 -20.38 -3.28 -1.11
C ALA A 63 -20.65 -4.54 -1.93
N ARG A 64 -20.59 -4.41 -3.26
CA ARG A 64 -20.63 -5.52 -4.21
C ARG A 64 -19.20 -5.92 -4.60
N ILE A 65 -18.80 -7.16 -4.33
CA ILE A 65 -17.49 -7.67 -4.69
C ILE A 65 -17.46 -8.01 -6.18
N VAL A 66 -16.61 -7.32 -6.96
CA VAL A 66 -16.49 -7.52 -8.41
C VAL A 66 -15.37 -8.47 -8.82
N GLY A 67 -14.51 -8.86 -7.89
CA GLY A 67 -13.46 -9.83 -8.16
C GLY A 67 -12.27 -9.76 -7.22
N LYS A 68 -11.38 -10.76 -7.39
CA LYS A 68 -10.10 -10.83 -6.71
C LYS A 68 -9.00 -10.29 -7.63
N THR A 69 -8.32 -9.23 -7.20
CA THR A 69 -7.33 -8.53 -8.02
C THR A 69 -5.97 -9.19 -7.99
N ASN A 70 -5.29 -9.09 -9.12
CA ASN A 70 -3.92 -9.54 -9.29
C ASN A 70 -2.94 -8.75 -8.41
N LEU A 71 -1.80 -9.34 -8.14
CA LEU A 71 -0.78 -8.81 -7.25
C LEU A 71 0.61 -9.33 -7.64
N HIS A 72 1.66 -8.70 -7.13
CA HIS A 72 2.99 -9.31 -7.16
C HIS A 72 2.97 -10.60 -6.33
N GLU A 73 3.55 -11.68 -6.86
CA GLU A 73 3.50 -13.02 -6.24
C GLU A 73 3.85 -12.99 -4.74
N LEU A 74 3.04 -13.66 -3.90
CA LEU A 74 3.12 -13.71 -2.43
C LEU A 74 3.18 -12.32 -1.78
N ALA A 75 2.70 -11.27 -2.45
CA ALA A 75 2.86 -9.87 -2.05
C ALA A 75 4.32 -9.41 -1.87
N PHE A 76 5.32 -10.22 -2.26
CA PHE A 76 6.73 -10.01 -1.95
C PHE A 76 7.49 -9.29 -3.07
N GLY A 77 6.96 -8.16 -3.55
CA GLY A 77 7.61 -7.30 -4.53
C GLY A 77 6.87 -5.98 -4.76
N GLY A 78 7.59 -4.98 -5.27
CA GLY A 78 7.09 -3.62 -5.47
C GLY A 78 6.75 -3.24 -6.91
N THR A 79 7.04 -4.09 -7.89
CA THR A 79 6.80 -3.78 -9.31
C THR A 79 5.38 -4.08 -9.77
N GLY A 80 4.71 -5.05 -9.15
CA GLY A 80 3.43 -5.57 -9.61
C GLY A 80 3.53 -6.53 -10.81
N ILE A 81 4.75 -6.86 -11.23
CA ILE A 81 4.98 -7.87 -12.27
C ILE A 81 4.64 -9.25 -11.70
N ASN A 82 3.75 -9.98 -12.39
CA ASN A 82 3.39 -11.33 -12.01
C ASN A 82 3.60 -12.28 -13.20
N PRO A 83 4.53 -13.23 -13.09
CA PRO A 83 4.85 -14.14 -14.20
C PRO A 83 3.79 -15.21 -14.44
N HIS A 84 2.89 -15.46 -13.48
CA HIS A 84 1.91 -16.54 -13.53
C HIS A 84 0.54 -16.08 -14.03
N PHE A 85 0.07 -14.92 -13.54
CA PHE A 85 -1.25 -14.37 -13.86
C PHE A 85 -1.19 -13.15 -14.79
N GLY A 86 0.00 -12.85 -15.32
CA GLY A 86 0.25 -11.66 -16.14
C GLY A 86 0.37 -10.39 -15.29
N THR A 87 0.84 -9.31 -15.90
CA THR A 87 1.06 -8.02 -15.23
C THR A 87 -0.08 -7.07 -15.55
N PRO A 88 -0.75 -6.47 -14.54
CA PRO A 88 -1.72 -5.41 -14.78
C PRO A 88 -1.07 -4.25 -15.52
N VAL A 89 -1.77 -3.71 -16.52
CA VAL A 89 -1.25 -2.63 -17.34
C VAL A 89 -1.43 -1.30 -16.63
N ASN A 90 -0.34 -0.54 -16.49
CA ASN A 90 -0.41 0.79 -15.90
C ASN A 90 -1.29 1.70 -16.78
N PRO A 91 -2.38 2.29 -16.25
CA PRO A 91 -3.32 3.07 -17.05
C PRO A 91 -2.76 4.42 -17.52
N LEU A 92 -1.70 4.92 -16.92
CA LEU A 92 -1.06 6.19 -17.30
C LEU A 92 -0.05 6.00 -18.45
N ASP A 93 0.66 4.86 -18.44
CA ASP A 93 1.63 4.50 -19.48
C ASP A 93 1.83 2.97 -19.47
N PRO A 94 1.40 2.25 -20.54
CA PRO A 94 1.48 0.79 -20.60
C PRO A 94 2.91 0.24 -20.63
N THR A 95 3.92 1.08 -20.81
CA THR A 95 5.34 0.68 -20.81
C THR A 95 5.95 0.73 -19.40
N ARG A 96 5.20 1.17 -18.38
CA ARG A 96 5.67 1.35 -17.02
C ARG A 96 5.06 0.33 -16.06
N ILE A 97 5.77 0.11 -14.94
CA ILE A 97 5.26 -0.76 -13.90
C ILE A 97 3.95 -0.22 -13.31
N PRO A 98 2.97 -1.08 -12.98
CA PRO A 98 1.77 -0.67 -12.24
C PRO A 98 2.07 -0.42 -10.74
N GLY A 99 3.28 -0.76 -10.28
CA GLY A 99 3.59 -0.79 -8.86
C GLY A 99 2.94 -1.97 -8.14
N GLY A 100 3.49 -2.31 -6.98
CA GLY A 100 3.06 -3.49 -6.22
C GLY A 100 3.20 -3.31 -4.70
N SER A 101 2.71 -4.32 -4.00
CA SER A 101 2.20 -5.59 -4.52
C SER A 101 0.72 -5.56 -4.92
N SER A 102 -0.10 -4.55 -4.53
CA SER A 102 -1.54 -4.46 -4.85
C SER A 102 -1.78 -3.86 -6.25
N SER A 103 -1.07 -4.38 -7.28
CA SER A 103 -1.08 -3.84 -8.63
C SER A 103 -2.46 -3.85 -9.29
N GLY A 104 -3.15 -4.99 -9.26
CA GLY A 104 -4.49 -5.11 -9.82
C GLY A 104 -5.52 -4.23 -9.10
N SER A 105 -5.35 -4.00 -7.80
CA SER A 105 -6.22 -3.11 -7.01
C SER A 105 -6.11 -1.66 -7.48
N ALA A 106 -4.88 -1.15 -7.67
CA ALA A 106 -4.66 0.21 -8.19
C ALA A 106 -5.21 0.36 -9.61
N VAL A 107 -4.91 -0.60 -10.49
CA VAL A 107 -5.39 -0.56 -11.88
C VAL A 107 -6.92 -0.63 -11.93
N ALA A 108 -7.57 -1.50 -11.13
CA ALA A 108 -9.03 -1.63 -11.12
C ALA A 108 -9.75 -0.32 -10.77
N VAL A 109 -9.24 0.44 -9.80
CA VAL A 109 -9.84 1.74 -9.45
C VAL A 109 -9.48 2.82 -10.45
N ALA A 110 -8.25 2.85 -10.97
CA ALA A 110 -7.83 3.81 -11.97
C ALA A 110 -8.63 3.70 -13.27
N THR A 111 -8.92 2.47 -13.73
CA THR A 111 -9.70 2.21 -14.95
C THR A 111 -11.22 2.25 -14.72
N GLY A 112 -11.68 2.42 -13.50
CA GLY A 112 -13.11 2.44 -13.17
C GLY A 112 -13.77 1.06 -13.20
N GLU A 113 -12.99 -0.03 -13.14
CA GLU A 113 -13.52 -1.39 -12.99
C GLU A 113 -14.02 -1.67 -11.57
N ALA A 114 -13.58 -0.89 -10.60
CA ALA A 114 -14.09 -0.84 -9.24
C ALA A 114 -14.13 0.61 -8.74
N ASP A 115 -15.01 0.90 -7.78
CA ASP A 115 -15.10 2.21 -7.14
C ASP A 115 -14.09 2.32 -6.00
N VAL A 116 -13.93 1.21 -5.27
CA VAL A 116 -12.97 1.02 -4.19
C VAL A 116 -12.26 -0.31 -4.38
N ALA A 117 -10.99 -0.39 -4.01
CA ALA A 117 -10.28 -1.66 -3.88
C ALA A 117 -9.68 -1.81 -2.47
N ILE A 118 -9.60 -3.05 -1.99
CA ILE A 118 -8.87 -3.40 -0.78
C ILE A 118 -7.52 -3.97 -1.19
N GLY A 119 -6.45 -3.40 -0.61
CA GLY A 119 -5.08 -3.90 -0.72
C GLY A 119 -4.48 -4.23 0.63
N THR A 120 -3.23 -4.69 0.63
CA THR A 120 -2.40 -4.86 1.82
C THR A 120 -1.13 -4.03 1.69
N ASP A 121 -0.62 -3.51 2.80
CA ASP A 121 0.60 -2.70 2.83
C ASP A 121 1.52 -3.20 3.95
N THR A 122 2.62 -3.82 3.55
CA THR A 122 3.67 -4.35 4.42
C THR A 122 4.94 -3.51 4.33
N ALA A 123 5.20 -2.98 3.12
CA ALA A 123 6.38 -2.18 2.81
C ALA A 123 6.08 -1.11 1.74
N GLY A 124 4.82 -0.62 1.70
CA GLY A 124 4.34 0.32 0.70
C GLY A 124 3.34 -0.26 -0.30
N SER A 125 2.85 -1.50 -0.11
CA SER A 125 2.10 -2.23 -1.14
C SER A 125 0.67 -1.75 -1.42
N VAL A 126 0.16 -0.74 -0.74
CA VAL A 126 -1.00 0.09 -1.11
C VAL A 126 -0.49 1.39 -1.74
N ARG A 127 0.48 2.03 -1.12
CA ARG A 127 1.01 3.35 -1.50
C ARG A 127 1.79 3.34 -2.79
N THR A 128 2.69 2.37 -2.99
CA THR A 128 3.51 2.22 -4.22
C THR A 128 2.67 2.08 -5.48
N PRO A 129 1.69 1.14 -5.56
CA PRO A 129 0.87 1.04 -6.77
C PRO A 129 -0.06 2.24 -6.95
N SER A 130 -0.52 2.89 -5.87
CA SER A 130 -1.26 4.15 -5.98
C SER A 130 -0.40 5.25 -6.59
N ALA A 131 0.87 5.38 -6.17
CA ALA A 131 1.80 6.33 -6.77
C ALA A 131 2.09 6.05 -8.25
N CYS A 132 2.22 4.78 -8.64
CA CYS A 132 2.49 4.40 -10.03
C CYS A 132 1.28 4.61 -10.96
N CYS A 133 0.06 4.43 -10.47
CA CYS A 133 -1.17 4.46 -11.27
C CYS A 133 -1.95 5.79 -11.13
N GLY A 134 -1.43 6.77 -10.40
CA GLY A 134 -2.11 8.07 -10.22
C GLY A 134 -3.40 7.98 -9.40
N THR A 135 -3.46 7.07 -8.43
CA THR A 135 -4.61 6.86 -7.54
C THR A 135 -4.26 7.23 -6.10
N VAL A 136 -5.25 7.17 -5.22
CA VAL A 136 -5.08 7.42 -3.78
C VAL A 136 -5.11 6.09 -3.02
N GLY A 137 -4.20 5.93 -2.06
CA GLY A 137 -4.14 4.72 -1.25
C GLY A 137 -3.81 5.01 0.21
N LEU A 138 -4.58 4.45 1.12
CA LEU A 138 -4.41 4.60 2.56
C LEU A 138 -3.87 3.32 3.18
N LYS A 139 -2.64 3.38 3.65
CA LYS A 139 -2.14 2.42 4.63
C LYS A 139 -2.72 2.78 5.99
N THR A 140 -3.48 1.88 6.61
CA THR A 140 -4.05 2.10 7.94
C THR A 140 -3.02 1.95 9.06
N THR A 141 -3.35 2.41 10.25
CA THR A 141 -2.62 2.10 11.48
C THR A 141 -2.52 0.58 11.65
N TRP A 142 -1.32 0.08 11.98
CA TRP A 142 -1.13 -1.34 12.23
C TRP A 142 -2.06 -1.84 13.34
N GLY A 143 -2.79 -2.93 13.04
CA GLY A 143 -3.78 -3.54 13.93
C GLY A 143 -5.14 -2.86 13.95
N ARG A 144 -5.38 -1.79 13.14
CA ARG A 144 -6.69 -1.14 13.05
C ARG A 144 -7.72 -2.00 12.30
N ILE A 145 -7.35 -2.48 11.14
CA ILE A 145 -8.18 -3.42 10.35
C ILE A 145 -7.64 -4.84 10.63
N PRO A 146 -8.50 -5.80 11.02
CA PRO A 146 -8.09 -7.17 11.25
C PRO A 146 -7.47 -7.83 10.01
N THR A 147 -6.40 -8.60 10.20
CA THR A 147 -5.72 -9.37 9.15
C THR A 147 -6.05 -10.86 9.17
N THR A 148 -7.04 -11.28 9.96
CA THR A 148 -7.59 -12.65 9.91
C THR A 148 -8.15 -12.93 8.52
N GLY A 149 -7.87 -14.10 7.94
CA GLY A 149 -8.27 -14.43 6.57
C GLY A 149 -7.50 -13.65 5.49
N VAL A 150 -6.33 -13.09 5.86
CA VAL A 150 -5.40 -12.47 4.93
C VAL A 150 -4.13 -13.32 4.88
N TRP A 151 -3.68 -13.70 3.68
CA TRP A 151 -2.38 -14.36 3.50
C TRP A 151 -1.29 -13.41 4.01
N PRO A 152 -0.53 -13.81 5.02
CA PRO A 152 0.45 -12.91 5.62
C PRO A 152 1.72 -12.82 4.76
N LEU A 153 2.43 -11.67 4.82
CA LEU A 153 3.79 -11.52 4.32
C LEU A 153 4.77 -11.31 5.48
N ALA A 154 4.55 -10.26 6.27
CA ALA A 154 5.31 -9.97 7.48
C ALA A 154 4.33 -9.47 8.56
N PRO A 155 3.80 -10.35 9.42
CA PRO A 155 2.68 -10.05 10.33
C PRO A 155 2.89 -8.83 11.23
N SER A 156 4.13 -8.52 11.60
CA SER A 156 4.41 -7.33 12.41
C SER A 156 4.37 -6.00 11.62
N LEU A 157 4.27 -6.06 10.29
CA LEU A 157 4.22 -4.91 9.37
C LEU A 157 2.92 -4.84 8.57
N ASP A 158 2.23 -5.98 8.39
CA ASP A 158 1.07 -6.11 7.53
C ASP A 158 -0.10 -5.24 7.97
N THR A 159 -0.69 -4.51 7.02
CA THR A 159 -1.92 -3.75 7.20
C THR A 159 -2.84 -3.95 6.00
N VAL A 160 -4.15 -3.84 6.22
CA VAL A 160 -5.17 -3.79 5.16
C VAL A 160 -5.58 -2.34 4.98
N GLY A 161 -5.72 -1.89 3.72
CA GLY A 161 -6.12 -0.52 3.45
C GLY A 161 -6.85 -0.34 2.14
N PRO A 162 -7.69 0.72 2.04
CA PRO A 162 -8.45 1.04 0.84
C PRO A 162 -7.60 1.79 -0.19
N MET A 163 -7.99 1.62 -1.46
CA MET A 163 -7.48 2.33 -2.63
C MET A 163 -8.65 2.81 -3.46
N ALA A 164 -8.56 4.01 -4.03
CA ALA A 164 -9.58 4.58 -4.90
C ALA A 164 -8.96 5.63 -5.83
N ARG A 165 -9.76 6.20 -6.74
CA ARG A 165 -9.29 7.26 -7.64
C ARG A 165 -8.97 8.57 -6.92
N ASP A 166 -9.66 8.83 -5.81
CA ASP A 166 -9.61 10.07 -5.06
C ASP A 166 -9.74 9.83 -3.54
N VAL A 167 -9.55 10.88 -2.74
CA VAL A 167 -9.64 10.82 -1.28
C VAL A 167 -11.06 10.50 -0.81
N ALA A 168 -12.08 10.92 -1.54
CA ALA A 168 -13.47 10.61 -1.22
C ALA A 168 -13.75 9.11 -1.33
N GLY A 169 -13.25 8.47 -2.40
CA GLY A 169 -13.33 7.02 -2.59
C GLY A 169 -12.57 6.23 -1.53
N VAL A 170 -11.37 6.70 -1.12
CA VAL A 170 -10.62 6.07 -0.02
C VAL A 170 -11.36 6.23 1.31
N THR A 171 -12.02 7.37 1.52
CA THR A 171 -12.89 7.61 2.68
C THR A 171 -14.06 6.62 2.72
N LEU A 172 -14.74 6.43 1.57
CA LEU A 172 -15.76 5.38 1.43
C LEU A 172 -15.17 4.00 1.75
N GLY A 173 -13.96 3.72 1.26
CA GLY A 173 -13.27 2.45 1.56
C GLY A 173 -13.06 2.23 3.05
N MET A 174 -12.70 3.27 3.81
CA MET A 174 -12.62 3.16 5.28
C MET A 174 -13.98 2.92 5.92
N GLN A 175 -15.04 3.53 5.43
CA GLN A 175 -16.41 3.28 5.92
C GLN A 175 -16.88 1.85 5.65
N LEU A 176 -16.45 1.26 4.55
CA LEU A 176 -16.71 -0.14 4.22
C LEU A 176 -15.93 -1.11 5.11
N LEU A 177 -14.65 -0.79 5.43
CA LEU A 177 -13.77 -1.65 6.21
C LEU A 177 -14.00 -1.59 7.72
N GLU A 178 -14.44 -0.44 8.21
CA GLU A 178 -14.62 -0.16 9.65
C GLU A 178 -16.03 0.41 9.90
N PRO A 179 -16.98 -0.43 10.32
CA PRO A 179 -18.33 0.04 10.65
C PRO A 179 -18.29 1.17 11.68
N GLY A 180 -18.97 2.28 11.37
CA GLY A 180 -19.00 3.47 12.22
C GLY A 180 -17.83 4.44 11.99
N PHE A 181 -16.93 4.19 11.05
CA PHE A 181 -15.94 5.19 10.65
C PHE A 181 -16.62 6.43 10.10
N THR A 182 -16.28 7.59 10.66
CA THR A 182 -16.76 8.90 10.20
C THR A 182 -15.62 9.66 9.56
N ALA A 183 -15.86 10.22 8.37
CA ALA A 183 -14.87 10.99 7.62
C ALA A 183 -14.56 12.36 8.24
N GLN A 184 -15.44 12.85 9.10
CA GLN A 184 -15.29 14.17 9.72
C GLN A 184 -14.09 14.18 10.66
N GLY A 185 -13.16 15.08 10.41
CA GLY A 185 -11.96 15.31 11.20
C GLY A 185 -11.39 16.69 10.91
N PRO A 186 -10.49 17.19 11.78
CA PRO A 186 -9.75 18.41 11.50
C PRO A 186 -8.80 18.18 10.32
N THR A 187 -8.52 19.24 9.56
CA THR A 187 -7.35 19.30 8.68
C THR A 187 -6.12 19.67 9.50
N ALA A 188 -4.94 19.16 9.14
CA ALA A 188 -3.71 19.63 9.73
C ALA A 188 -3.48 21.11 9.39
N SER A 189 -2.85 21.83 10.29
CA SER A 189 -2.34 23.17 10.04
C SER A 189 -0.83 23.13 9.75
N THR A 190 -0.09 22.23 10.39
CA THR A 190 1.37 22.14 10.31
C THR A 190 1.81 20.78 9.81
N VAL A 191 2.68 20.76 8.79
CA VAL A 191 3.23 19.55 8.17
C VAL A 191 4.75 19.60 8.19
N GLY A 192 5.36 18.53 8.70
CA GLY A 192 6.80 18.33 8.62
C GLY A 192 7.20 17.72 7.27
N ARG A 193 7.85 18.47 6.43
CA ARG A 193 8.40 17.99 5.15
C ARG A 193 9.71 17.23 5.41
N VAL A 194 9.64 15.90 5.38
CA VAL A 194 10.79 15.05 5.64
C VAL A 194 11.73 15.06 4.43
N ARG A 195 12.97 15.54 4.62
CA ARG A 195 14.05 15.42 3.65
C ARG A 195 14.75 14.08 3.86
N LEU A 196 14.64 13.21 2.85
CA LEU A 196 15.11 11.83 2.94
C LEU A 196 16.64 11.74 2.82
N PRO A 197 17.30 10.78 3.51
CA PRO A 197 18.72 10.55 3.38
C PRO A 197 19.12 9.86 2.06
N THR A 198 18.15 9.39 1.28
CA THR A 198 18.34 8.77 -0.04
C THR A 198 18.12 9.81 -1.14
N ARG A 199 18.76 9.58 -2.30
CA ARG A 199 18.55 10.44 -3.46
C ARG A 199 17.11 10.30 -3.95
N VAL A 200 16.44 11.43 -4.12
CA VAL A 200 15.14 11.58 -4.75
C VAL A 200 15.34 12.35 -6.06
N ASP A 201 14.57 12.00 -7.08
CA ASP A 201 14.56 12.72 -8.36
C ASP A 201 14.08 14.17 -8.14
N PRO A 202 14.78 15.18 -8.67
CA PRO A 202 14.36 16.58 -8.52
C PRO A 202 12.94 16.88 -8.99
N VAL A 203 12.44 16.17 -10.00
CA VAL A 203 11.05 16.31 -10.46
C VAL A 203 10.07 15.87 -9.37
N VAL A 204 10.38 14.77 -8.67
CA VAL A 204 9.56 14.28 -7.57
C VAL A 204 9.64 15.19 -6.35
N GLU A 205 10.84 15.66 -5.99
CA GLU A 205 11.01 16.63 -4.89
C GLU A 205 10.23 17.91 -5.16
N GLY A 206 10.40 18.49 -6.36
CA GLY A 206 9.71 19.72 -6.77
C GLY A 206 8.19 19.55 -6.73
N ALA A 207 7.64 18.48 -7.32
CA ALA A 207 6.20 18.25 -7.34
C ALA A 207 5.59 18.13 -5.93
N VAL A 208 6.31 17.50 -4.99
CA VAL A 208 5.86 17.42 -3.58
C VAL A 208 5.92 18.78 -2.91
N ASP A 209 7.00 19.54 -3.12
CA ASP A 209 7.17 20.86 -2.53
C ASP A 209 6.14 21.87 -3.10
N ASP A 210 5.90 21.86 -4.40
CA ASP A 210 4.89 22.71 -5.06
C ASP A 210 3.47 22.41 -4.59
N LEU A 211 3.12 21.13 -4.44
CA LEU A 211 1.81 20.73 -3.92
C LEU A 211 1.63 21.17 -2.47
N LEU A 212 2.64 21.02 -1.63
CA LEU A 212 2.58 21.49 -0.24
C LEU A 212 2.46 23.02 -0.17
N ALA A 213 3.21 23.74 -1.00
CA ALA A 213 3.12 25.21 -1.08
C ALA A 213 1.74 25.70 -1.52
N ALA A 214 1.13 25.03 -2.53
CA ALA A 214 -0.21 25.35 -3.02
C ALA A 214 -1.33 25.04 -2.02
N SER A 215 -1.09 24.17 -1.04
CA SER A 215 -2.10 23.73 -0.06
C SER A 215 -2.43 24.76 1.02
N GLY A 216 -1.58 25.75 1.23
CA GLY A 216 -1.70 26.74 2.31
C GLY A 216 -1.38 26.20 3.71
N LEU A 217 -0.83 24.99 3.80
CA LEU A 217 -0.34 24.42 5.07
C LEU A 217 0.95 25.12 5.52
N ASP A 218 1.16 25.18 6.83
CA ASP A 218 2.44 25.60 7.41
C ASP A 218 3.44 24.43 7.30
N VAL A 219 4.46 24.59 6.46
CA VAL A 219 5.40 23.52 6.11
C VAL A 219 6.77 23.78 6.76
N VAL A 220 7.22 22.81 7.55
CA VAL A 220 8.52 22.86 8.24
C VAL A 220 9.43 21.75 7.71
N ASP A 221 10.60 22.08 7.20
CA ASP A 221 11.57 21.08 6.77
C ASP A 221 12.12 20.28 7.95
N LEU A 222 12.13 18.97 7.82
CA LEU A 222 12.59 18.04 8.84
C LEU A 222 13.62 17.06 8.28
N VAL A 223 14.63 16.79 9.07
CA VAL A 223 15.57 15.67 8.89
C VAL A 223 15.35 14.71 10.07
N LEU A 224 15.10 13.45 9.77
CA LEU A 224 14.88 12.40 10.77
C LEU A 224 16.12 11.50 10.83
N PRO A 225 17.02 11.67 11.82
CA PRO A 225 18.28 10.91 11.89
C PRO A 225 18.11 9.40 11.93
N GLY A 226 17.03 8.92 12.57
CA GLY A 226 16.69 7.50 12.69
C GLY A 226 16.15 6.85 11.41
N TRP A 227 15.80 7.64 10.37
CA TRP A 227 15.10 7.12 9.16
C TRP A 227 15.85 6.00 8.46
N ALA A 228 17.14 6.17 8.17
CA ALA A 228 17.96 5.17 7.50
C ALA A 228 18.10 3.87 8.33
N ALA A 229 18.22 3.99 9.65
CA ALA A 229 18.28 2.84 10.55
C ALA A 229 16.92 2.11 10.59
N ALA A 230 15.82 2.85 10.61
CA ALA A 230 14.46 2.31 10.54
C ALA A 230 14.20 1.60 9.20
N ALA A 231 14.67 2.14 8.07
CA ALA A 231 14.57 1.50 6.76
C ALA A 231 15.31 0.15 6.74
N ARG A 232 16.54 0.10 7.28
CA ARG A 232 17.31 -1.16 7.37
C ARG A 232 16.62 -2.17 8.29
N ALA A 233 16.25 -1.77 9.50
CA ALA A 233 15.58 -2.65 10.45
C ALA A 233 14.25 -3.18 9.90
N GLY A 234 13.43 -2.33 9.29
CA GLY A 234 12.19 -2.75 8.66
C GLY A 234 12.41 -3.70 7.48
N GLY A 235 13.48 -3.50 6.69
CA GLY A 235 13.89 -4.44 5.65
C GLY A 235 14.25 -5.83 6.23
N THR A 236 15.03 -5.87 7.30
CA THR A 236 15.35 -7.13 8.01
C THR A 236 14.08 -7.83 8.52
N VAL A 237 13.14 -7.06 9.12
CA VAL A 237 11.85 -7.62 9.58
C VAL A 237 11.05 -8.17 8.39
N LEU A 238 10.91 -7.39 7.31
CA LEU A 238 10.18 -7.80 6.11
C LEU A 238 10.69 -9.13 5.56
N PHE A 239 11.98 -9.23 5.27
CA PHE A 239 12.56 -10.43 4.67
C PHE A 239 12.57 -11.62 5.62
N GLY A 240 12.90 -11.39 6.90
CA GLY A 240 12.95 -12.46 7.91
C GLY A 240 11.55 -13.03 8.20
N GLU A 241 10.53 -12.18 8.30
CA GLU A 241 9.16 -12.65 8.53
C GLU A 241 8.55 -13.29 7.27
N ALA A 242 8.82 -12.74 6.08
CA ALA A 242 8.39 -13.36 4.82
C ALA A 242 8.93 -14.79 4.67
N TRP A 243 10.20 -15.02 5.03
CA TRP A 243 10.73 -16.40 5.07
C TRP A 243 9.98 -17.28 6.06
N LEU A 244 9.71 -16.79 7.27
CA LEU A 244 8.99 -17.58 8.28
C LEU A 244 7.56 -17.92 7.85
N THR A 245 6.92 -17.04 7.10
CA THR A 245 5.56 -17.19 6.58
C THR A 245 5.50 -18.16 5.40
N ASP A 246 6.34 -17.93 4.38
CA ASP A 246 6.22 -18.60 3.08
C ASP A 246 7.25 -19.75 2.87
N ARG A 247 8.00 -20.11 3.94
CA ARG A 247 8.99 -21.20 3.85
C ARG A 247 8.39 -22.54 3.37
N ALA A 248 7.15 -22.84 3.78
CA ALA A 248 6.48 -24.08 3.36
C ALA A 248 6.24 -24.08 1.85
N VAL A 249 5.74 -22.97 1.29
CA VAL A 249 5.54 -22.80 -0.16
C VAL A 249 6.86 -22.93 -0.90
N TYR A 250 7.95 -22.38 -0.35
CA TYR A 250 9.28 -22.50 -0.93
C TYR A 250 9.82 -23.94 -0.87
N GLU A 251 9.60 -24.64 0.26
CA GLU A 251 10.08 -26.02 0.47
C GLU A 251 9.30 -27.02 -0.39
N ASP A 252 8.00 -26.76 -0.64
CA ASP A 252 7.15 -27.63 -1.48
C ASP A 252 7.52 -27.53 -2.96
N ASP A 253 7.66 -26.34 -3.52
CA ASP A 253 7.99 -26.15 -4.94
C ASP A 253 8.72 -24.80 -5.22
N ALA A 254 9.97 -24.69 -4.78
CA ALA A 254 10.77 -23.50 -5.08
C ALA A 254 10.94 -23.22 -6.59
N PRO A 255 11.09 -24.24 -7.49
CA PRO A 255 11.14 -23.99 -8.93
C PRO A 255 9.87 -23.41 -9.53
N GLY A 256 8.69 -23.70 -8.95
CA GLY A 256 7.40 -23.17 -9.39
C GLY A 256 7.17 -21.70 -9.02
N LEU A 257 7.95 -21.16 -8.07
CA LEU A 257 7.91 -19.74 -7.72
C LEU A 257 8.61 -18.88 -8.77
N GLY A 258 8.12 -17.67 -8.97
CA GLY A 258 8.79 -16.66 -9.77
C GLY A 258 10.22 -16.40 -9.29
N ALA A 259 11.13 -16.12 -10.21
CA ALA A 259 12.57 -15.99 -9.90
C ALA A 259 12.85 -14.92 -8.83
N GLU A 260 12.16 -13.77 -8.89
CA GLU A 260 12.32 -12.69 -7.92
C GLU A 260 11.82 -13.11 -6.53
N THR A 261 10.62 -13.70 -6.44
CA THR A 261 10.05 -14.21 -5.18
C THR A 261 10.95 -15.23 -4.53
N ARG A 262 11.43 -16.20 -5.32
CA ARG A 262 12.37 -17.23 -4.85
C ARG A 262 13.66 -16.63 -4.31
N GLN A 263 14.26 -15.67 -5.02
CA GLN A 263 15.48 -15.00 -4.59
C GLN A 263 15.27 -14.22 -3.27
N ARG A 264 14.15 -13.53 -3.14
CA ARG A 264 13.80 -12.78 -1.92
C ARG A 264 13.59 -13.70 -0.72
N LEU A 265 12.92 -14.83 -0.90
CA LEU A 265 12.76 -15.83 0.16
C LEU A 265 14.11 -16.43 0.58
N GLN A 266 15.01 -16.71 -0.39
CA GLN A 266 16.39 -17.15 -0.10
C GLN A 266 17.15 -16.11 0.73
N GLN A 267 17.02 -14.83 0.44
CA GLN A 267 17.62 -13.75 1.24
C GLN A 267 17.06 -13.76 2.68
N GLY A 268 15.74 -13.87 2.82
CA GLY A 268 15.07 -13.98 4.12
C GLY A 268 15.56 -15.16 4.95
N ARG A 269 15.78 -16.32 4.31
CA ARG A 269 16.32 -17.54 4.93
C ARG A 269 17.68 -17.33 5.59
N THR A 270 18.50 -16.42 5.07
CA THR A 270 19.85 -16.17 5.60
C THR A 270 19.89 -15.24 6.80
N ILE A 271 18.77 -14.60 7.17
CA ILE A 271 18.71 -13.66 8.30
C ILE A 271 18.75 -14.45 9.62
N PRO A 272 19.76 -14.22 10.49
CA PRO A 272 19.81 -14.89 11.78
C PRO A 272 18.66 -14.45 12.69
N ALA A 273 18.16 -15.38 13.52
CA ALA A 273 17.07 -15.08 14.47
C ALA A 273 17.40 -13.91 15.41
N ALA A 274 18.65 -13.79 15.83
CA ALA A 274 19.11 -12.70 16.69
C ALA A 274 19.04 -11.34 15.98
N GLU A 275 19.39 -11.29 14.68
CA GLU A 275 19.30 -10.08 13.88
C GLU A 275 17.83 -9.66 13.67
N LEU A 276 16.96 -10.62 13.36
CA LEU A 276 15.51 -10.37 13.26
C LEU A 276 14.93 -9.85 14.58
N ALA A 277 15.34 -10.43 15.71
CA ALA A 277 14.91 -9.97 17.04
C ALA A 277 15.39 -8.54 17.33
N ALA A 278 16.64 -8.20 17.00
CA ALA A 278 17.20 -6.86 17.15
C ALA A 278 16.45 -5.84 16.26
N ALA A 279 16.16 -6.21 15.01
CA ALA A 279 15.40 -5.38 14.08
C ALA A 279 13.98 -5.09 14.59
N ARG A 280 13.27 -6.10 15.12
CA ARG A 280 11.97 -5.92 15.78
C ARG A 280 12.05 -5.02 17.02
N ALA A 281 13.11 -5.13 17.79
CA ALA A 281 13.33 -4.26 18.95
C ALA A 281 13.55 -2.80 18.55
N HIS A 282 14.23 -2.55 17.42
CA HIS A 282 14.46 -1.20 16.88
C HIS A 282 13.15 -0.46 16.56
N ALA A 283 12.07 -1.16 16.22
CA ALA A 283 10.77 -0.56 15.98
C ALA A 283 10.24 0.27 17.16
N ARG A 284 10.58 -0.11 18.40
CA ARG A 284 10.15 0.64 19.60
C ARG A 284 10.90 1.98 19.71
N LEU A 285 12.21 1.97 19.44
CA LEU A 285 13.04 3.18 19.45
C LEU A 285 12.58 4.17 18.36
N TRP A 286 12.32 3.64 17.16
CA TRP A 286 11.84 4.42 16.05
C TRP A 286 10.46 5.07 16.32
N ARG A 287 9.51 4.31 16.89
CA ARG A 287 8.21 4.86 17.32
C ARG A 287 8.37 5.98 18.35
N HIS A 288 9.28 5.83 19.29
CA HIS A 288 9.53 6.85 20.31
C HIS A 288 10.09 8.14 19.69
N GLU A 289 11.01 8.04 18.70
CA GLU A 289 11.52 9.19 17.95
C GLU A 289 10.37 9.93 17.24
N LEU A 290 9.49 9.18 16.55
CA LEU A 290 8.36 9.79 15.83
C LEU A 290 7.32 10.42 16.75
N VAL A 291 7.09 9.88 17.96
CA VAL A 291 6.22 10.53 18.95
C VAL A 291 6.75 11.93 19.32
N ALA A 292 8.06 12.09 19.49
CA ALA A 292 8.67 13.40 19.73
C ALA A 292 8.52 14.34 18.52
N VAL A 293 8.61 13.83 17.30
CA VAL A 293 8.40 14.62 16.08
C VAL A 293 6.96 15.13 15.98
N PHE A 294 5.97 14.28 16.25
CA PHE A 294 4.56 14.66 16.23
C PHE A 294 4.14 15.61 17.38
N ALA A 295 5.03 15.90 18.32
CA ALA A 295 4.80 16.99 19.28
C ALA A 295 5.01 18.37 18.66
N GLY A 296 5.73 18.47 17.54
CA GLY A 296 6.00 19.72 16.83
C GLY A 296 5.26 19.92 15.52
N VAL A 297 4.76 18.84 14.90
CA VAL A 297 4.00 18.86 13.63
C VAL A 297 2.85 17.87 13.70
N GLU A 298 1.76 18.15 12.99
CA GLU A 298 0.58 17.26 13.03
C GLU A 298 0.67 16.09 12.08
N LEU A 299 1.32 16.28 10.92
CA LEU A 299 1.59 15.25 9.90
C LEU A 299 3.03 15.36 9.40
N LEU A 300 3.52 14.26 8.83
CA LEU A 300 4.73 14.28 8.00
C LEU A 300 4.34 14.18 6.53
N ALA A 301 5.13 14.80 5.65
CA ALA A 301 4.99 14.70 4.21
C ALA A 301 6.34 14.34 3.57
N LEU A 302 6.33 13.36 2.66
CA LEU A 302 7.50 12.94 1.91
C LEU A 302 7.08 12.28 0.59
N PRO A 303 7.98 12.12 -0.39
CA PRO A 303 7.67 11.36 -1.59
C PRO A 303 7.27 9.92 -1.27
N THR A 304 6.23 9.39 -1.94
CA THR A 304 5.86 7.98 -1.84
C THR A 304 6.91 7.08 -2.51
N LEU A 305 7.45 7.53 -3.63
CA LEU A 305 8.54 6.90 -4.37
C LEU A 305 9.65 7.93 -4.62
N PRO A 306 10.92 7.50 -4.68
CA PRO A 306 12.03 8.43 -4.94
C PRO A 306 12.13 8.86 -6.41
N VAL A 307 11.43 8.19 -7.31
CA VAL A 307 11.36 8.46 -8.76
C VAL A 307 9.93 8.24 -9.25
N LEU A 308 9.61 8.72 -10.45
CA LEU A 308 8.35 8.39 -11.12
C LEU A 308 8.28 6.88 -11.43
N ALA A 309 7.10 6.35 -11.76
CA ALA A 309 6.95 4.95 -12.15
C ALA A 309 7.97 4.57 -13.23
N THR A 310 8.85 3.60 -12.95
CA THR A 310 9.90 3.17 -13.87
C THR A 310 9.34 2.32 -15.01
N ARG A 311 10.08 2.20 -16.11
CA ARG A 311 9.70 1.32 -17.20
C ARG A 311 9.79 -0.15 -16.78
N LEU A 312 9.05 -1.02 -17.47
CA LEU A 312 9.05 -2.46 -17.22
C LEU A 312 10.42 -3.13 -17.41
N ASP A 313 11.28 -2.52 -18.21
CA ASP A 313 12.64 -2.98 -18.53
C ASP A 313 13.74 -2.27 -17.72
N GLU A 314 13.37 -1.37 -16.80
CA GLU A 314 14.27 -0.66 -15.90
C GLU A 314 14.29 -1.25 -14.50
N PRO A 315 15.34 -1.01 -13.71
CA PRO A 315 15.36 -1.37 -12.29
C PRO A 315 14.16 -0.75 -11.55
N PRO A 316 13.54 -1.50 -10.63
CA PRO A 316 12.44 -0.97 -9.84
C PRO A 316 12.90 0.18 -8.92
N PRO A 317 12.00 1.13 -8.58
CA PRO A 317 12.31 2.17 -7.61
C PRO A 317 12.57 1.56 -6.23
N ASP A 318 13.49 2.17 -5.46
CA ASP A 318 13.69 1.79 -4.06
C ASP A 318 12.57 2.33 -3.16
N SER A 319 11.37 1.78 -3.32
CA SER A 319 10.21 2.15 -2.52
C SER A 319 10.35 1.80 -1.03
N ARG A 320 11.31 0.94 -0.68
CA ARG A 320 11.55 0.56 0.71
C ARG A 320 12.16 1.70 1.51
N SER A 321 13.03 2.50 0.89
CA SER A 321 13.66 3.65 1.55
C SER A 321 12.64 4.72 1.99
N THR A 322 11.51 4.84 1.30
CA THR A 322 10.45 5.82 1.58
C THR A 322 9.33 5.23 2.44
N ASN A 323 8.99 3.95 2.27
CA ASN A 323 7.77 3.37 2.82
C ASN A 323 7.99 2.52 4.07
N VAL A 324 9.07 1.72 4.11
CA VAL A 324 9.31 0.75 5.20
C VAL A 324 9.43 1.39 6.58
N PRO A 325 10.07 2.56 6.78
CA PRO A 325 10.09 3.20 8.10
C PRO A 325 8.69 3.49 8.66
N VAL A 326 7.73 3.79 7.80
CA VAL A 326 6.33 4.04 8.19
C VAL A 326 5.65 2.74 8.64
N ASN A 327 5.90 1.62 7.92
CA ASN A 327 5.40 0.29 8.32
C ASN A 327 6.01 -0.16 9.64
N LEU A 328 7.34 0.00 9.81
CA LEU A 328 8.03 -0.36 11.05
C LEU A 328 7.49 0.40 12.27
N ALA A 329 7.13 1.67 12.08
CA ALA A 329 6.48 2.46 13.11
C ALA A 329 5.01 2.02 13.36
N GLY A 330 4.37 1.33 12.42
CA GLY A 330 2.96 0.97 12.48
C GLY A 330 2.00 2.15 12.32
N LEU A 331 2.46 3.25 11.72
CA LEU A 331 1.69 4.49 11.55
C LEU A 331 0.83 4.46 10.29
N PRO A 332 -0.29 5.17 10.24
CA PRO A 332 -1.09 5.34 9.04
C PRO A 332 -0.40 6.28 8.06
N ALA A 333 -0.62 6.06 6.76
CA ALA A 333 -0.12 6.95 5.71
C ALA A 333 -1.05 6.95 4.49
N LEU A 334 -1.27 8.14 3.93
CA LEU A 334 -2.06 8.37 2.73
C LEU A 334 -1.13 8.77 1.58
N ALA A 335 -1.11 8.01 0.50
CA ALA A 335 -0.43 8.37 -0.74
C ALA A 335 -1.44 8.97 -1.72
N LEU A 336 -1.10 10.09 -2.33
CA LEU A 336 -1.92 10.76 -3.33
C LEU A 336 -1.03 11.39 -4.42
N PRO A 337 -1.57 11.58 -5.64
CA PRO A 337 -0.83 12.17 -6.75
C PRO A 337 -0.38 13.61 -6.44
N ALA A 338 0.84 13.93 -6.88
CA ALA A 338 1.37 15.29 -6.95
C ALA A 338 1.65 15.62 -8.42
N PRO A 339 1.02 16.65 -9.00
CA PRO A 339 1.22 17.03 -10.41
C PRO A 339 2.68 17.30 -10.74
N THR A 340 3.08 17.02 -11.98
CA THR A 340 4.37 17.38 -12.56
C THR A 340 4.13 18.08 -13.89
N ASP A 341 5.15 18.70 -14.46
CA ASP A 341 5.08 19.27 -15.82
C ASP A 341 4.95 18.20 -16.92
N GLY A 342 5.06 16.93 -16.55
CA GLY A 342 4.99 15.79 -17.46
C GLY A 342 3.68 15.01 -17.37
N PRO A 343 3.51 13.96 -18.21
CA PRO A 343 2.29 13.16 -18.25
C PRO A 343 2.12 12.22 -17.03
N LEU A 344 3.18 12.01 -16.25
CA LEU A 344 3.16 11.13 -15.08
C LEU A 344 3.20 11.95 -13.81
N PRO A 345 2.29 11.75 -12.87
CA PRO A 345 2.37 12.39 -11.57
C PRO A 345 3.52 11.80 -10.73
N ALA A 346 4.08 12.62 -9.88
CA ALA A 346 4.76 12.16 -8.67
C ALA A 346 3.71 11.74 -7.63
N SER A 347 4.16 11.37 -6.42
CA SER A 347 3.22 11.09 -5.34
C SER A 347 3.80 11.56 -4.01
N VAL A 348 3.01 12.29 -3.25
CA VAL A 348 3.26 12.59 -1.85
C VAL A 348 2.62 11.54 -0.97
N GLN A 349 3.29 11.12 0.11
CA GLN A 349 2.64 10.45 1.21
C GLN A 349 2.58 11.37 2.44
N LEU A 350 1.39 11.50 3.00
CA LEU A 350 1.17 12.06 4.32
C LEU A 350 1.25 10.93 5.35
N VAL A 351 2.00 11.13 6.42
CA VAL A 351 2.09 10.16 7.53
C VAL A 351 1.51 10.81 8.78
N GLY A 352 0.56 10.13 9.42
CA GLY A 352 -0.10 10.62 10.63
C GLY A 352 0.36 9.92 11.89
N PRO A 353 0.04 10.49 13.06
CA PRO A 353 0.18 9.80 14.33
C PRO A 353 -0.72 8.55 14.35
N ARG A 354 -0.48 7.65 15.30
CA ARG A 354 -1.28 6.43 15.46
C ARG A 354 -2.77 6.77 15.62
N GLY A 355 -3.63 6.20 14.76
CA GLY A 355 -5.06 6.47 14.72
C GLY A 355 -5.45 7.75 13.97
N GLY A 356 -4.49 8.39 13.29
CA GLY A 356 -4.66 9.67 12.59
C GLY A 356 -5.31 9.59 11.20
N GLU A 357 -6.02 8.51 10.85
CA GLU A 357 -6.59 8.33 9.51
C GLU A 357 -7.59 9.45 9.12
N ARG A 358 -8.37 9.94 10.08
CA ARG A 358 -9.30 11.06 9.82
C ARG A 358 -8.57 12.35 9.47
N LEU A 359 -7.50 12.66 10.21
CA LEU A 359 -6.64 13.81 9.94
C LEU A 359 -5.98 13.68 8.57
N LEU A 360 -5.47 12.48 8.24
CA LEU A 360 -4.88 12.18 6.92
C LEU A 360 -5.89 12.39 5.78
N LEU A 361 -7.10 11.87 5.91
CA LEU A 361 -8.13 11.99 4.88
C LEU A 361 -8.60 13.43 4.70
N ALA A 362 -8.83 14.16 5.79
CA ALA A 362 -9.23 15.56 5.71
C ALA A 362 -8.12 16.44 5.09
N THR A 363 -6.86 16.23 5.48
CA THR A 363 -5.72 16.97 4.91
C THR A 363 -5.43 16.52 3.48
N GLY A 364 -5.59 15.21 3.19
CA GLY A 364 -5.48 14.69 1.82
C GLY A 364 -6.47 15.32 0.85
N ALA A 365 -7.71 15.53 1.27
CA ALA A 365 -8.71 16.22 0.46
C ALA A 365 -8.33 17.69 0.19
N LEU A 366 -7.68 18.36 1.14
CA LEU A 366 -7.13 19.70 0.93
C LEU A 366 -6.01 19.68 -0.12
N LEU A 367 -5.08 18.72 -0.03
CA LEU A 367 -4.01 18.58 -1.02
C LEU A 367 -4.55 18.20 -2.40
N GLU A 368 -5.54 17.32 -2.47
CA GLU A 368 -6.20 16.95 -3.73
C GLU A 368 -6.84 18.15 -4.41
N ALA A 369 -7.51 19.02 -3.64
CA ALA A 369 -8.05 20.28 -4.15
C ALA A 369 -6.95 21.25 -4.63
N ALA A 370 -5.83 21.34 -3.90
CA ALA A 370 -4.68 22.15 -4.29
C ALA A 370 -4.02 21.63 -5.58
N ALA A 371 -3.94 20.31 -5.79
CA ALA A 371 -3.39 19.70 -7.00
C ALA A 371 -4.11 20.16 -8.28
N LEU A 372 -5.42 20.42 -8.21
CA LEU A 372 -6.20 20.93 -9.35
C LEU A 372 -5.79 22.35 -9.78
N THR A 373 -5.11 23.11 -8.92
CA THR A 373 -4.64 24.45 -9.26
C THR A 373 -3.26 24.46 -9.93
N LEU A 374 -2.56 23.30 -9.88
CA LEU A 374 -1.23 23.09 -10.46
C LEU A 374 -1.27 22.36 -11.80
N SER A 375 -2.48 21.88 -12.23
CA SER A 375 -2.68 21.05 -13.42
C SER A 375 -2.96 21.89 -14.68
#